data_00231739adc89f5536f20bc9c940e79d
#
_entry.id   00231739adc89f5536f20bc9c940e79d
#
_cell.length_a   1.000
_cell.length_b   1.000
_cell.length_c   1.000
_cell.angle_alpha   90.00
_cell.angle_beta   90.00
_cell.angle_gamma   90.00
#
_symmetry.space_group_name_H-M   'P 1'
#
loop_
_entity.id
_entity.type
_entity.pdbx_description
1 polymer ?
#
loop_
_entity_poly.entity_id
_entity_poly.type
_entity_poly.pdbx_seq_one_letter_code
_entity_poly.pdbx_strand_id
1 'polypeptide(L)'
;MEQFSKSLPRIETSVRILHSVPNAPNVDIYVNGNLIASNLAFGKISKYSTLSPSEYEFQIFPSGTYDKPLLSQNVQLIANANYTVSIVTLANNLYLFRLKDDNVPIIKSQALLRFINLSSNSPLLSLALPNGITLFNEAEYLETTGYYQLSSGIYNFEVLLGSSEVTAKYIKNLTLDGNKFYTIYIIGLFNDNPPLGYLFVEDLI
;
A
#
# COMPACT_ATOMS: atom_id res chain seq x y z
N MET A 1 11.03 -19.19 -45.99
CA MET A 1 11.72 -18.80 -44.73
C MET A 1 10.79 -17.88 -43.98
N GLU A 2 10.01 -18.46 -43.06
CA GLU A 2 9.18 -17.66 -42.16
C GLU A 2 10.05 -17.16 -41.01
N GLN A 3 10.25 -15.85 -40.96
CA GLN A 3 10.89 -15.19 -39.81
C GLN A 3 9.88 -15.15 -38.68
N PHE A 4 10.01 -16.07 -37.71
CA PHE A 4 9.36 -15.94 -36.43
C PHE A 4 10.02 -14.77 -35.67
N SER A 5 9.46 -13.58 -35.80
CA SER A 5 9.73 -12.49 -34.92
C SER A 5 9.17 -12.84 -33.53
N LYS A 6 9.95 -13.54 -32.71
CA LYS A 6 9.68 -13.63 -31.28
C LYS A 6 9.84 -12.20 -30.72
N SER A 7 8.74 -11.51 -30.49
CA SER A 7 8.77 -10.30 -29.66
C SER A 7 9.38 -10.66 -28.31
N LEU A 8 10.45 -10.00 -27.94
CA LEU A 8 11.03 -10.13 -26.61
C LEU A 8 9.93 -9.81 -25.58
N PRO A 9 9.84 -10.58 -24.48
CA PRO A 9 8.87 -10.27 -23.42
C PRO A 9 9.11 -8.83 -22.97
N ARG A 10 8.04 -8.02 -22.97
CA ARG A 10 8.10 -6.67 -22.41
C ARG A 10 8.40 -6.80 -20.92
N ILE A 11 9.55 -6.29 -20.53
CA ILE A 11 9.93 -6.18 -19.13
C ILE A 11 9.23 -4.93 -18.61
N GLU A 12 8.20 -5.08 -17.79
CA GLU A 12 7.40 -3.98 -17.27
C GLU A 12 7.41 -3.99 -15.74
N THR A 13 7.07 -2.86 -15.16
CA THR A 13 6.80 -2.68 -13.74
C THR A 13 5.47 -1.94 -13.59
N SER A 14 4.70 -2.27 -12.57
CA SER A 14 3.44 -1.58 -12.29
C SER A 14 3.56 -0.81 -10.98
N VAL A 15 3.02 0.40 -10.96
CA VAL A 15 3.01 1.25 -9.76
C VAL A 15 1.63 1.87 -9.55
N ARG A 16 1.16 1.87 -8.31
CA ARG A 16 0.00 2.64 -7.86
C ARG A 16 0.39 3.52 -6.68
N ILE A 17 -0.36 4.60 -6.48
CA ILE A 17 -0.08 5.58 -5.43
C ILE A 17 -1.16 5.52 -4.38
N LEU A 18 -0.76 5.48 -3.11
CA LEU A 18 -1.62 5.59 -1.95
C LEU A 18 -1.37 6.93 -1.24
N HIS A 19 -2.41 7.72 -1.02
CA HIS A 19 -2.32 8.93 -0.20
C HIS A 19 -2.70 8.62 1.23
N SER A 20 -1.71 8.52 2.14
CA SER A 20 -1.94 8.16 3.55
C SER A 20 -1.62 9.27 4.55
N VAL A 21 -1.32 10.50 4.09
CA VAL A 21 -1.05 11.63 4.98
C VAL A 21 -2.37 12.28 5.43
N PRO A 22 -2.73 12.19 6.71
CA PRO A 22 -3.93 12.81 7.24
C PRO A 22 -3.82 14.34 7.20
N ASN A 23 -4.96 15.01 7.02
CA ASN A 23 -5.07 16.49 6.99
C ASN A 23 -4.29 17.17 5.86
N ALA A 24 -3.72 16.43 4.91
CA ALA A 24 -3.11 17.00 3.72
C ALA A 24 -4.15 17.26 2.62
N PRO A 25 -3.91 18.22 1.70
CA PRO A 25 -4.79 18.45 0.56
C PRO A 25 -4.82 17.25 -0.38
N ASN A 26 -5.83 17.17 -1.26
CA ASN A 26 -5.78 16.27 -2.40
C ASN A 26 -4.57 16.60 -3.26
N VAL A 27 -3.99 15.60 -3.89
CA VAL A 27 -2.74 15.75 -4.64
C VAL A 27 -2.84 15.25 -6.07
N ASP A 28 -2.03 15.85 -6.93
CA ASP A 28 -1.72 15.39 -8.27
C ASP A 28 -0.30 14.83 -8.28
N ILE A 29 -0.12 13.67 -8.90
CA ILE A 29 1.15 12.94 -8.91
C ILE A 29 1.68 12.86 -10.34
N TYR A 30 2.88 13.37 -10.52
CA TYR A 30 3.61 13.32 -11.77
C TYR A 30 4.84 12.40 -11.65
N VAL A 31 5.13 11.68 -12.72
CA VAL A 31 6.32 10.84 -12.85
C VAL A 31 7.08 11.28 -14.10
N ASN A 32 8.29 11.80 -13.92
CA ASN A 32 9.07 12.44 -14.98
C ASN A 32 8.23 13.43 -15.79
N GLY A 33 7.44 14.29 -15.13
CA GLY A 33 6.56 15.29 -15.73
C GLY A 33 5.24 14.76 -16.32
N ASN A 34 4.96 13.45 -16.27
CA ASN A 34 3.71 12.87 -16.76
C ASN A 34 2.74 12.64 -15.60
N LEU A 35 1.52 13.14 -15.69
CA LEU A 35 0.47 12.95 -14.70
C LEU A 35 0.01 11.49 -14.68
N ILE A 36 0.17 10.80 -13.53
CA ILE A 36 -0.25 9.41 -13.35
C ILE A 36 -1.45 9.25 -12.40
N ALA A 37 -1.68 10.22 -11.52
CA ALA A 37 -2.87 10.26 -10.68
C ALA A 37 -3.24 11.71 -10.41
N SER A 38 -4.53 12.03 -10.48
CA SER A 38 -5.06 13.39 -10.24
C SER A 38 -6.09 13.38 -9.13
N ASN A 39 -6.11 14.47 -8.37
CA ASN A 39 -7.07 14.73 -7.29
C ASN A 39 -7.18 13.56 -6.29
N LEU A 40 -6.04 12.96 -5.97
CA LEU A 40 -5.97 11.83 -5.06
C LEU A 40 -6.14 12.31 -3.62
N ALA A 41 -7.27 12.00 -3.01
CA ALA A 41 -7.60 12.37 -1.63
C ALA A 41 -6.93 11.44 -0.61
N PHE A 42 -6.81 11.92 0.64
CA PHE A 42 -6.43 11.07 1.77
C PHE A 42 -7.28 9.79 1.83
N GLY A 43 -6.63 8.66 2.07
CA GLY A 43 -7.28 7.35 2.13
C GLY A 43 -7.71 6.80 0.78
N LYS A 44 -7.22 7.35 -0.33
CA LYS A 44 -7.47 6.81 -1.68
C LYS A 44 -6.19 6.24 -2.29
N ILE A 45 -6.41 5.24 -3.16
CA ILE A 45 -5.35 4.59 -3.93
C ILE A 45 -5.66 4.75 -5.42
N SER A 46 -4.63 5.03 -6.23
CA SER A 46 -4.77 5.14 -7.68
C SER A 46 -4.94 3.76 -8.34
N LYS A 47 -5.29 3.75 -9.62
CA LYS A 47 -5.09 2.57 -10.46
C LYS A 47 -3.60 2.33 -10.66
N TYR A 48 -3.24 1.10 -11.04
CA TYR A 48 -1.88 0.80 -11.48
C TYR A 48 -1.57 1.48 -12.81
N SER A 49 -0.38 2.06 -12.89
CA SER A 49 0.25 2.57 -14.12
C SER A 49 1.42 1.67 -14.47
N THR A 50 1.52 1.27 -15.73
CA THR A 50 2.62 0.43 -16.23
C THR A 50 3.75 1.34 -16.72
N LEU A 51 4.97 1.06 -16.25
CA LEU A 51 6.18 1.80 -16.59
C LEU A 51 7.30 0.83 -17.00
N SER A 52 8.31 1.33 -17.69
CA SER A 52 9.57 0.57 -17.89
C SER A 52 10.40 0.57 -16.61
N PRO A 53 11.21 -0.47 -16.34
CA PRO A 53 12.13 -0.45 -15.21
C PRO A 53 13.14 0.68 -15.34
N SER A 54 13.16 1.60 -14.37
CA SER A 54 14.08 2.73 -14.33
C SER A 54 14.00 3.43 -12.96
N GLU A 55 14.86 4.40 -12.75
CA GLU A 55 14.67 5.40 -11.72
C GLU A 55 13.78 6.52 -12.26
N TYR A 56 12.81 6.95 -11.47
CA TYR A 56 11.83 7.98 -11.82
C TYR A 56 11.78 9.06 -10.76
N GLU A 57 11.71 10.32 -11.20
CA GLU A 57 11.35 11.43 -10.34
C GLU A 57 9.83 11.47 -10.15
N PHE A 58 9.39 11.24 -8.93
CA PHE A 58 8.00 11.41 -8.51
C PHE A 58 7.83 12.80 -7.91
N GLN A 59 6.90 13.56 -8.44
CA GLN A 59 6.57 14.91 -7.98
C GLN A 59 5.12 14.95 -7.51
N ILE A 60 4.90 15.45 -6.29
CA ILE A 60 3.59 15.57 -5.65
C ILE A 60 3.22 17.03 -5.57
N PHE A 61 2.10 17.42 -6.17
CA PHE A 61 1.58 18.78 -6.14
C PHE A 61 0.24 18.85 -5.41
N PRO A 62 -0.14 19.97 -4.79
CA PRO A 62 -1.53 20.20 -4.44
C PRO A 62 -2.40 20.10 -5.69
N SER A 63 -3.54 19.43 -5.60
CA SER A 63 -4.39 19.18 -6.77
C SER A 63 -4.79 20.47 -7.48
N GLY A 64 -4.67 20.46 -8.81
CA GLY A 64 -4.94 21.60 -9.68
C GLY A 64 -3.81 22.64 -9.75
N THR A 65 -2.64 22.37 -9.17
CA THR A 65 -1.46 23.24 -9.26
C THR A 65 -0.26 22.50 -9.87
N TYR A 66 0.70 23.27 -10.42
CA TYR A 66 1.95 22.73 -10.97
C TYR A 66 3.14 23.67 -10.75
N ASP A 67 3.01 24.65 -9.88
CA ASP A 67 4.06 25.68 -9.68
C ASP A 67 5.22 25.16 -8.82
N LYS A 68 4.90 24.61 -7.64
CA LYS A 68 5.88 24.10 -6.69
C LYS A 68 5.41 22.78 -6.11
N PRO A 69 6.17 21.68 -6.28
CA PRO A 69 5.82 20.40 -5.68
C PRO A 69 5.94 20.47 -4.15
N LEU A 70 5.03 19.77 -3.46
CA LEU A 70 5.12 19.48 -2.03
C LEU A 70 6.27 18.51 -1.73
N LEU A 71 6.56 17.63 -2.69
CA LEU A 71 7.63 16.65 -2.62
C LEU A 71 8.13 16.34 -4.03
N SER A 72 9.45 16.23 -4.19
CA SER A 72 10.10 15.59 -5.33
C SER A 72 11.09 14.54 -4.78
N GLN A 73 10.95 13.30 -5.24
CA GLN A 73 11.76 12.18 -4.76
C GLN A 73 12.00 11.17 -5.89
N ASN A 74 13.24 10.72 -6.03
CA ASN A 74 13.57 9.63 -6.93
C ASN A 74 13.15 8.27 -6.35
N VAL A 75 12.53 7.44 -7.18
CA VAL A 75 12.07 6.10 -6.85
C VAL A 75 12.57 5.12 -7.90
N GLN A 76 13.36 4.13 -7.47
CA GLN A 76 13.81 3.04 -8.33
C GLN A 76 12.72 2.00 -8.50
N LEU A 77 12.33 1.71 -9.74
CA LEU A 77 11.42 0.63 -10.11
C LEU A 77 12.18 -0.43 -10.90
N ILE A 78 12.13 -1.69 -10.46
CA ILE A 78 12.81 -2.81 -11.11
C ILE A 78 11.84 -3.62 -11.99
N ALA A 79 12.39 -4.38 -12.92
CA ALA A 79 11.64 -5.24 -13.82
C ALA A 79 10.82 -6.31 -13.10
N ASN A 80 9.69 -6.68 -13.68
CA ASN A 80 8.82 -7.77 -13.21
C ASN A 80 8.43 -7.59 -11.72
N ALA A 81 8.14 -6.36 -11.31
CA ALA A 81 7.72 -6.04 -9.96
C ALA A 81 6.54 -5.08 -9.98
N ASN A 82 5.66 -5.24 -9.01
CA ASN A 82 4.56 -4.33 -8.76
C ASN A 82 4.81 -3.56 -7.47
N TYR A 83 4.38 -2.31 -7.42
CA TYR A 83 4.63 -1.43 -6.30
C TYR A 83 3.39 -0.66 -5.88
N THR A 84 3.23 -0.53 -4.57
CA THR A 84 2.42 0.52 -3.97
C THR A 84 3.38 1.57 -3.40
N VAL A 85 3.33 2.79 -3.94
CA VAL A 85 4.09 3.93 -3.43
C VAL A 85 3.16 4.78 -2.59
N SER A 86 3.38 4.79 -1.27
CA SER A 86 2.55 5.53 -0.33
C SER A 86 3.17 6.89 -0.02
N ILE A 87 2.37 7.96 -0.13
CA ILE A 87 2.73 9.28 0.36
C ILE A 87 2.53 9.24 1.87
N VAL A 88 3.61 9.43 2.63
CA VAL A 88 3.65 9.31 4.09
C VAL A 88 4.36 10.51 4.71
N THR A 89 4.37 10.59 6.03
CA THR A 89 5.16 11.58 6.79
C THR A 89 6.29 10.86 7.49
N LEU A 90 7.52 11.29 7.27
CA LEU A 90 8.71 10.80 7.97
C LEU A 90 9.47 11.98 8.55
N ALA A 91 9.71 11.99 9.86
CA ALA A 91 10.35 13.10 10.58
C ALA A 91 9.73 14.48 10.22
N ASN A 92 8.40 14.56 10.20
CA ASN A 92 7.59 15.75 9.85
C ASN A 92 7.72 16.24 8.39
N ASN A 93 8.37 15.46 7.51
CA ASN A 93 8.45 15.77 6.10
C ASN A 93 7.65 14.74 5.28
N LEU A 94 7.15 15.15 4.12
CA LEU A 94 6.58 14.22 3.16
C LEU A 94 7.68 13.29 2.64
N TYR A 95 7.32 12.02 2.45
CA TYR A 95 8.20 10.99 1.96
C TYR A 95 7.41 9.97 1.13
N LEU A 96 8.04 9.36 0.12
CA LEU A 96 7.47 8.27 -0.65
C LEU A 96 7.98 6.93 -0.10
N PHE A 97 7.11 6.23 0.59
CA PHE A 97 7.35 4.88 1.06
C PHE A 97 7.01 3.88 -0.06
N ARG A 98 8.03 3.22 -0.60
CA ARG A 98 7.89 2.24 -1.66
C ARG A 98 7.73 0.83 -1.09
N LEU A 99 6.56 0.25 -1.27
CA LEU A 99 6.25 -1.13 -0.93
C LEU A 99 6.24 -1.96 -2.22
N LYS A 100 7.14 -2.93 -2.32
CA LYS A 100 7.15 -3.92 -3.40
C LYS A 100 6.15 -5.03 -3.07
N ASP A 101 5.36 -5.44 -4.05
CA ASP A 101 4.50 -6.60 -3.93
C ASP A 101 5.35 -7.84 -4.26
N ASP A 102 5.55 -8.70 -3.25
CA ASP A 102 6.38 -9.88 -3.40
C ASP A 102 5.61 -11.00 -4.08
N ASN A 103 6.24 -11.63 -5.07
CA ASN A 103 5.70 -12.82 -5.70
C ASN A 103 6.01 -14.04 -4.83
N VAL A 104 5.11 -14.34 -3.90
CA VAL A 104 5.20 -15.50 -3.01
C VAL A 104 4.40 -16.65 -3.62
N PRO A 105 4.91 -17.90 -3.59
CA PRO A 105 4.13 -19.04 -4.06
C PRO A 105 2.80 -19.16 -3.31
N ILE A 106 1.69 -19.23 -4.06
CA ILE A 106 0.36 -19.46 -3.49
C ILE A 106 0.10 -20.97 -3.42
N ILE A 107 -0.38 -21.44 -2.27
CA ILE A 107 -1.04 -22.74 -2.16
C ILE A 107 -2.43 -22.58 -2.75
N LYS A 108 -2.79 -23.45 -3.69
CA LYS A 108 -4.09 -23.40 -4.38
C LYS A 108 -5.26 -23.22 -3.42
N SER A 109 -6.15 -22.29 -3.76
CA SER A 109 -7.35 -21.92 -2.98
C SER A 109 -7.08 -21.14 -1.68
N GLN A 110 -5.85 -20.76 -1.39
CA GLN A 110 -5.56 -19.85 -0.28
C GLN A 110 -5.46 -18.40 -0.75
N ALA A 111 -5.74 -17.46 0.15
CA ALA A 111 -5.49 -16.04 0.00
C ALA A 111 -4.23 -15.68 0.77
N LEU A 112 -3.54 -14.65 0.32
CA LEU A 112 -2.39 -14.07 1.00
C LEU A 112 -2.75 -12.68 1.51
N LEU A 113 -2.55 -12.45 2.79
CA LEU A 113 -2.85 -11.18 3.48
C LEU A 113 -1.58 -10.56 4.00
N ARG A 114 -1.40 -9.26 3.78
CA ARG A 114 -0.34 -8.42 4.34
C ARG A 114 -0.95 -7.31 5.18
N PHE A 115 -0.22 -6.88 6.20
CA PHE A 115 -0.63 -5.82 7.11
C PHE A 115 0.43 -4.75 7.20
N ILE A 116 0.07 -3.49 6.92
CA ILE A 116 1.02 -2.36 6.90
C ILE A 116 0.47 -1.23 7.76
N ASN A 117 1.26 -0.77 8.71
CA ASN A 117 0.94 0.38 9.55
C ASN A 117 1.45 1.68 8.89
N LEU A 118 0.52 2.52 8.41
CA LEU A 118 0.78 3.87 7.87
C LEU A 118 0.23 4.99 8.77
N SER A 119 -0.09 4.68 10.03
CA SER A 119 -0.50 5.69 11.02
C SER A 119 0.72 6.23 11.75
N SER A 120 1.10 7.48 11.45
CA SER A 120 2.38 8.07 11.85
C SER A 120 2.52 8.34 13.37
N ASN A 121 1.42 8.34 14.10
CA ASN A 121 1.41 8.56 15.55
C ASN A 121 0.86 7.38 16.35
N SER A 122 0.58 6.25 15.70
CA SER A 122 0.12 5.06 16.41
C SER A 122 1.27 4.41 17.20
N PRO A 123 0.99 3.75 18.32
CA PRO A 123 1.91 2.77 18.88
C PRO A 123 2.07 1.59 17.90
N LEU A 124 2.86 0.59 18.28
CA LEU A 124 2.92 -0.68 17.56
C LEU A 124 1.51 -1.26 17.42
N LEU A 125 1.19 -1.80 16.25
CA LEU A 125 -0.13 -2.36 15.96
C LEU A 125 -0.01 -3.84 15.62
N SER A 126 -0.91 -4.65 16.18
CA SER A 126 -1.02 -6.07 15.83
C SER A 126 -2.33 -6.32 15.08
N LEU A 127 -2.35 -7.28 14.17
CA LEU A 127 -3.58 -7.75 13.51
C LEU A 127 -3.91 -9.16 14.00
N ALA A 128 -5.08 -9.32 14.59
CA ALA A 128 -5.54 -10.59 15.15
C ALA A 128 -6.92 -10.99 14.61
N LEU A 129 -7.22 -12.27 14.71
CA LEU A 129 -8.58 -12.80 14.56
C LEU A 129 -9.34 -12.66 15.88
N PRO A 130 -10.70 -12.58 15.87
CA PRO A 130 -11.51 -12.44 17.06
C PRO A 130 -11.36 -13.58 18.10
N ASN A 131 -10.79 -14.71 17.68
CA ASN A 131 -10.49 -15.83 18.59
C ASN A 131 -9.14 -15.71 19.30
N GLY A 132 -8.47 -14.55 19.20
CA GLY A 132 -7.19 -14.25 19.85
C GLY A 132 -5.95 -14.71 19.06
N ILE A 133 -6.10 -15.28 17.87
CA ILE A 133 -4.94 -15.65 17.04
C ILE A 133 -4.36 -14.39 16.41
N THR A 134 -3.15 -14.02 16.79
CA THR A 134 -2.42 -12.90 16.18
C THR A 134 -1.74 -13.36 14.89
N LEU A 135 -2.04 -12.65 13.78
CA LEU A 135 -1.47 -12.91 12.46
C LEU A 135 -0.21 -12.08 12.20
N PHE A 136 -0.23 -10.81 12.64
CA PHE A 136 0.90 -9.88 12.58
C PHE A 136 1.07 -9.24 13.94
N ASN A 137 2.27 -9.30 14.47
CA ASN A 137 2.55 -8.83 15.81
C ASN A 137 3.40 -7.56 15.77
N GLU A 138 2.97 -6.54 16.51
CA GLU A 138 3.72 -5.32 16.81
C GLU A 138 4.34 -4.61 15.60
N ALA A 139 3.56 -4.50 14.50
CA ALA A 139 4.01 -3.79 13.30
C ALA A 139 4.29 -2.31 13.59
N GLU A 140 5.53 -1.89 13.34
CA GLU A 140 5.95 -0.50 13.44
C GLU A 140 5.38 0.35 12.30
N TYR A 141 5.43 1.66 12.47
CA TYR A 141 5.13 2.59 11.37
C TYR A 141 6.10 2.39 10.21
N LEU A 142 5.57 2.20 8.99
CA LEU A 142 6.30 1.91 7.74
C LEU A 142 7.03 0.55 7.73
N GLU A 143 6.77 -0.32 8.68
CA GLU A 143 7.30 -1.68 8.62
C GLU A 143 6.68 -2.45 7.45
N THR A 144 7.54 -3.14 6.69
CA THR A 144 7.11 -4.02 5.61
C THR A 144 6.95 -5.43 6.13
N THR A 145 5.72 -5.86 6.41
CA THR A 145 5.44 -7.25 6.77
C THR A 145 5.37 -8.12 5.51
N GLY A 146 5.63 -9.42 5.67
CA GLY A 146 5.39 -10.40 4.63
C GLY A 146 3.90 -10.75 4.47
N TYR A 147 3.59 -11.65 3.53
CA TYR A 147 2.23 -12.18 3.37
C TYR A 147 2.00 -13.39 4.27
N TYR A 148 0.85 -13.41 4.94
CA TYR A 148 0.34 -14.51 5.73
C TYR A 148 -0.73 -15.28 4.92
N GLN A 149 -0.64 -16.61 4.89
CA GLN A 149 -1.57 -17.45 4.16
C GLN A 149 -2.83 -17.74 4.98
N LEU A 150 -3.99 -17.50 4.37
CA LEU A 150 -5.30 -17.77 4.95
C LEU A 150 -6.15 -18.59 3.97
N SER A 151 -7.06 -19.38 4.46
CA SER A 151 -8.08 -20.00 3.62
C SER A 151 -8.97 -18.92 2.98
N SER A 152 -9.52 -19.18 1.79
CA SER A 152 -10.56 -18.30 1.26
C SER A 152 -11.78 -18.27 2.19
N GLY A 153 -12.38 -17.09 2.37
CA GLY A 153 -13.51 -16.93 3.28
C GLY A 153 -13.81 -15.47 3.63
N ILE A 154 -14.76 -15.27 4.53
CA ILE A 154 -15.09 -13.96 5.08
C ILE A 154 -14.50 -13.86 6.49
N TYR A 155 -13.73 -12.82 6.72
CA TYR A 155 -12.98 -12.61 7.94
C TYR A 155 -13.38 -11.34 8.66
N ASN A 156 -13.33 -11.40 9.99
CA ASN A 156 -13.26 -10.23 10.86
C ASN A 156 -11.87 -10.17 11.45
N PHE A 157 -11.34 -8.97 11.62
CA PHE A 157 -10.05 -8.74 12.25
C PHE A 157 -10.16 -7.69 13.34
N GLU A 158 -9.24 -7.77 14.29
CA GLU A 158 -9.03 -6.79 15.34
C GLU A 158 -7.64 -6.21 15.20
N VAL A 159 -7.55 -4.88 15.13
CA VAL A 159 -6.27 -4.17 15.22
C VAL A 159 -6.04 -3.87 16.69
N LEU A 160 -5.01 -4.45 17.26
CA LEU A 160 -4.67 -4.35 18.69
C LEU A 160 -3.53 -3.34 18.90
N LEU A 161 -3.44 -2.77 20.10
CA LEU A 161 -2.35 -1.90 20.52
C LEU A 161 -1.19 -2.76 21.03
N GLY A 162 -0.11 -2.85 20.24
CA GLY A 162 1.04 -3.70 20.54
C GLY A 162 0.63 -5.16 20.76
N SER A 163 1.16 -5.77 21.79
CA SER A 163 0.82 -7.12 22.26
C SER A 163 -0.33 -7.15 23.26
N SER A 164 -1.02 -6.03 23.49
CA SER A 164 -2.15 -5.94 24.43
C SER A 164 -3.44 -6.48 23.80
N GLU A 165 -4.43 -6.79 24.66
CA GLU A 165 -5.79 -7.16 24.21
C GLU A 165 -6.68 -5.93 23.89
N VAL A 166 -6.11 -4.72 23.93
CA VAL A 166 -6.87 -3.49 23.67
C VAL A 166 -7.05 -3.31 22.19
N THR A 167 -8.30 -3.40 21.72
CA THR A 167 -8.66 -3.20 20.32
C THR A 167 -8.70 -1.72 19.97
N ALA A 168 -7.84 -1.30 19.05
CA ALA A 168 -7.83 0.05 18.47
C ALA A 168 -8.85 0.20 17.32
N LYS A 169 -9.07 -0.89 16.55
CA LYS A 169 -9.99 -0.88 15.40
C LYS A 169 -10.55 -2.27 15.11
N TYR A 170 -11.85 -2.34 14.87
CA TYR A 170 -12.50 -3.53 14.31
C TYR A 170 -12.59 -3.42 12.79
N ILE A 171 -12.27 -4.50 12.09
CA ILE A 171 -12.40 -4.66 10.64
C ILE A 171 -13.35 -5.84 10.42
N LYS A 172 -14.49 -5.61 9.75
CA LYS A 172 -15.55 -6.62 9.65
C LYS A 172 -15.84 -6.99 8.20
N ASN A 173 -16.17 -8.27 8.01
CA ASN A 173 -16.71 -8.81 6.76
C ASN A 173 -15.80 -8.59 5.54
N LEU A 174 -14.50 -8.77 5.68
CA LEU A 174 -13.58 -8.78 4.54
C LEU A 174 -13.61 -10.14 3.85
N THR A 175 -13.89 -10.13 2.56
CA THR A 175 -13.85 -11.34 1.73
C THR A 175 -12.44 -11.53 1.18
N LEU A 176 -11.83 -12.67 1.49
CA LEU A 176 -10.56 -13.12 0.93
C LEU A 176 -10.83 -14.24 -0.05
N ASP A 177 -10.71 -13.96 -1.35
CA ASP A 177 -10.83 -14.98 -2.39
C ASP A 177 -9.53 -15.77 -2.52
N GLY A 178 -9.66 -17.06 -2.86
CA GLY A 178 -8.48 -17.90 -3.10
C GLY A 178 -7.66 -17.44 -4.32
N ASN A 179 -6.36 -17.67 -4.27
CA ASN A 179 -5.37 -17.30 -5.29
C ASN A 179 -5.20 -15.79 -5.48
N LYS A 180 -5.54 -15.01 -4.47
CA LYS A 180 -5.38 -13.54 -4.48
C LYS A 180 -4.52 -13.05 -3.33
N PHE A 181 -3.94 -11.87 -3.54
CA PHE A 181 -3.12 -11.16 -2.60
C PHE A 181 -3.85 -9.90 -2.14
N TYR A 182 -3.79 -9.64 -0.86
CA TYR A 182 -4.47 -8.51 -0.23
C TYR A 182 -3.55 -7.80 0.75
N THR A 183 -3.68 -6.48 0.83
CA THR A 183 -3.05 -5.70 1.89
C THR A 183 -4.10 -4.90 2.66
N ILE A 184 -4.01 -4.97 4.00
CA ILE A 184 -4.67 -4.04 4.92
C ILE A 184 -3.66 -2.96 5.29
N TYR A 185 -3.94 -1.72 4.91
CA TYR A 185 -3.21 -0.55 5.35
C TYR A 185 -3.97 0.12 6.50
N ILE A 186 -3.33 0.34 7.63
CA ILE A 186 -3.87 1.20 8.68
C ILE A 186 -3.43 2.63 8.40
N ILE A 187 -4.39 3.54 8.35
CA ILE A 187 -4.21 4.97 8.07
C ILE A 187 -4.92 5.82 9.12
N GLY A 188 -4.73 7.13 9.07
CA GLY A 188 -5.29 8.06 10.04
C GLY A 188 -4.41 8.20 11.27
N LEU A 189 -4.97 8.74 12.35
CA LEU A 189 -4.23 9.07 13.56
C LEU A 189 -4.82 8.33 14.77
N PHE A 190 -3.94 7.88 15.66
CA PHE A 190 -4.33 7.28 16.91
C PHE A 190 -4.75 8.38 17.90
N ASN A 191 -5.96 8.27 18.45
CA ASN A 191 -6.57 9.24 19.38
C ASN A 191 -6.60 10.69 18.86
N ASP A 192 -6.65 10.87 17.51
CA ASP A 192 -6.68 12.17 16.88
C ASP A 192 -7.57 12.14 15.62
N ASN A 193 -7.66 13.24 14.86
CA ASN A 193 -8.51 13.40 13.68
C ASN A 193 -7.67 13.54 12.38
N PRO A 194 -7.96 12.81 11.31
CA PRO A 194 -8.98 11.75 11.19
C PRO A 194 -8.58 10.49 12.00
N PRO A 195 -9.52 9.81 12.64
CA PRO A 195 -9.22 8.67 13.49
C PRO A 195 -8.67 7.49 12.67
N LEU A 196 -8.11 6.50 13.37
CA LEU A 196 -7.63 5.26 12.74
C LEU A 196 -8.71 4.66 11.84
N GLY A 197 -8.35 4.49 10.59
CA GLY A 197 -9.08 3.85 9.54
C GLY A 197 -8.27 2.73 8.90
N TYR A 198 -8.83 2.09 7.88
CA TYR A 198 -8.10 1.12 7.10
C TYR A 198 -8.47 1.19 5.62
N LEU A 199 -7.56 0.71 4.78
CA LEU A 199 -7.82 0.37 3.39
C LEU A 199 -7.57 -1.12 3.23
N PHE A 200 -8.50 -1.80 2.56
CA PHE A 200 -8.35 -3.19 2.16
C PHE A 200 -8.29 -3.22 0.64
N VAL A 201 -7.20 -3.69 0.09
CA VAL A 201 -6.95 -3.66 -1.36
C VAL A 201 -6.41 -4.99 -1.85
N GLU A 202 -6.80 -5.37 -3.06
CA GLU A 202 -6.20 -6.48 -3.80
C GLU A 202 -4.91 -5.99 -4.45
N ASP A 203 -3.82 -6.77 -4.29
CA ASP A 203 -2.51 -6.47 -4.88
C ASP A 203 -2.38 -7.16 -6.23
N LEU A 204 -1.68 -6.52 -7.16
CA LEU A 204 -1.32 -7.09 -8.45
C LEU A 204 -0.02 -7.91 -8.29
N ILE A 205 -0.05 -9.18 -8.70
CA ILE A 205 1.11 -10.09 -8.65
C ILE A 205 1.44 -10.60 -10.04
#